data_95a73b0d141977e490b958860984d317
#
_entry.id   95a73b0d141977e490b958860984d317
#
_cell.length_a   1.000
_cell.length_b   1.000
_cell.length_c   1.000
_cell.angle_alpha   90.00
_cell.angle_beta   90.00
_cell.angle_gamma   90.00
#
_symmetry.space_group_name_H-M   'P 1'
#
loop_
_entity.id
_entity.type
_entity.pdbx_description
1 polymer ?
#
loop_
_entity_poly.entity_id
_entity_poly.type
_entity_poly.pdbx_seq_one_letter_code
_entity_poly.pdbx_strand_id
1 'polypeptide(L)'
;MRKLIFILFVLPNLIYAQYDEYKIDALVTPQVQGITITVGGEQADVDGFSNKAIQLAVNALPAEGGIVQLNDGIFELKDAVHLRSNVKLIGSGASTVLKRAEGFRSRLIDDADYGELKLMVEDASGFEPGMSVQIWDEPQSSCWDVSVGTITDIVDNILYIDSYLIRDYRADRGGWVSNAGSGVLIKEAENVVVTNLVIDGNKEHHEQVDGCNGGGVAVFKSQNITIDNIHVKDFNGEGITWQITENVTVQNCEIEGSANMGMHPGTGSPKSRILNNNSHHNAVDGMFICWRVHHSIVKGNQFHHNGRYGICTGHKDSDVVFEENHIFENGSDGINLRGENSRNSPHRNTFLNNLIENNGQDGEGYGFAVYSTPQDLVIKDNTIRDTDKGTQKAGVFLQKDVPEITL
;
A
#
# COMPACT_ATOMS: atom_id res chain seq x y z
N MET A 1 55.17 18.02 41.36
CA MET A 1 53.93 18.38 40.67
C MET A 1 53.34 17.16 40.00
N ARG A 2 52.35 16.55 40.65
CA ARG A 2 51.62 15.37 40.09
C ARG A 2 50.49 15.94 39.21
N LYS A 3 50.51 15.62 37.93
CA LYS A 3 49.39 15.90 37.02
C LYS A 3 48.27 14.92 37.27
N LEU A 4 47.10 15.36 37.70
CA LEU A 4 45.90 14.62 37.79
C LEU A 4 45.30 14.52 36.37
N ILE A 5 45.18 13.32 35.83
CA ILE A 5 44.47 13.04 34.60
C ILE A 5 43.02 12.73 35.01
N PHE A 6 42.08 13.60 34.65
CA PHE A 6 40.65 13.32 34.73
C PHE A 6 40.27 12.52 33.48
N ILE A 7 39.92 11.23 33.68
CA ILE A 7 39.27 10.41 32.66
C ILE A 7 37.78 10.64 32.84
N LEU A 8 37.20 11.32 31.86
CA LEU A 8 35.75 11.51 31.77
C LEU A 8 35.13 10.21 31.24
N PHE A 9 34.51 9.43 32.10
CA PHE A 9 33.64 8.35 31.68
C PHE A 9 32.34 8.94 31.14
N VAL A 10 32.21 9.01 29.82
CA VAL A 10 30.91 9.24 29.18
C VAL A 10 30.15 7.93 29.21
N LEU A 11 29.15 7.87 30.08
CA LEU A 11 28.26 6.70 30.20
C LEU A 11 27.42 6.52 28.91
N PRO A 12 27.19 5.27 28.48
CA PRO A 12 26.46 4.97 27.25
C PRO A 12 24.91 5.15 27.37
N ASN A 13 24.44 5.96 28.32
CA ASN A 13 23.01 6.17 28.56
C ASN A 13 22.34 7.22 27.66
N LEU A 14 23.08 7.85 26.75
CA LEU A 14 22.49 8.84 25.83
C LEU A 14 21.81 8.22 24.59
N ILE A 15 22.01 6.92 24.33
CA ILE A 15 21.40 6.27 23.16
C ILE A 15 19.96 5.80 23.47
N TYR A 16 19.63 5.55 24.72
CA TYR A 16 18.27 5.12 25.11
C TYR A 16 17.25 6.27 25.20
N ALA A 17 17.69 7.52 25.35
CA ALA A 17 16.78 8.66 25.44
C ALA A 17 16.15 9.06 24.11
N GLN A 18 16.71 8.65 22.97
CA GLN A 18 16.16 8.95 21.64
C GLN A 18 15.00 8.01 21.22
N TYR A 19 14.86 6.86 21.88
CA TYR A 19 13.80 5.89 21.63
C TYR A 19 12.44 6.31 22.22
N ASP A 20 12.43 7.16 23.24
CA ASP A 20 11.20 7.62 23.91
C ASP A 20 10.46 8.75 23.16
N GLU A 21 11.14 9.43 22.23
CA GLU A 21 10.55 10.52 21.45
C GLU A 21 9.63 10.06 20.33
N TYR A 22 9.71 8.79 19.94
CA TYR A 22 8.90 8.17 18.90
C TYR A 22 7.91 7.17 19.46
N LYS A 23 7.33 7.44 20.66
CA LYS A 23 6.22 6.63 21.15
C LYS A 23 5.10 6.70 20.12
N ILE A 24 4.72 5.52 19.64
CA ILE A 24 3.66 5.31 18.65
C ILE A 24 2.34 5.94 19.11
N ASP A 25 2.15 6.09 20.42
CA ASP A 25 1.02 6.76 21.06
C ASP A 25 0.92 8.27 20.80
N ALA A 26 2.00 8.90 20.29
CA ALA A 26 2.03 10.33 19.97
C ALA A 26 1.56 10.64 18.52
N LEU A 27 1.19 9.63 17.74
CA LEU A 27 0.74 9.84 16.37
C LEU A 27 -0.68 10.40 16.33
N VAL A 28 -0.85 11.46 15.57
CA VAL A 28 -2.15 12.14 15.44
C VAL A 28 -3.09 11.32 14.56
N THR A 29 -4.26 10.99 15.08
CA THR A 29 -5.36 10.47 14.29
C THR A 29 -6.18 11.65 13.77
N PRO A 30 -6.37 11.82 12.46
CA PRO A 30 -7.11 12.93 11.91
C PRO A 30 -8.57 12.92 12.42
N GLN A 31 -9.04 14.09 12.86
CA GLN A 31 -10.41 14.30 13.31
C GLN A 31 -11.11 15.21 12.30
N VAL A 32 -11.58 14.61 11.20
CA VAL A 32 -12.31 15.38 10.18
C VAL A 32 -13.73 15.64 10.64
N GLN A 33 -14.09 16.91 10.69
CA GLN A 33 -15.40 17.41 11.06
C GLN A 33 -15.87 18.42 10.01
N GLY A 34 -17.13 18.79 10.03
CA GLY A 34 -17.67 19.80 9.11
C GLY A 34 -19.01 19.41 8.53
N ILE A 35 -19.35 20.02 7.41
CA ILE A 35 -20.57 19.66 6.69
C ILE A 35 -20.48 18.24 6.14
N THR A 36 -21.65 17.61 6.03
CA THR A 36 -21.78 16.30 5.39
C THR A 36 -22.53 16.47 4.09
N ILE A 37 -22.01 15.90 3.02
CA ILE A 37 -22.68 15.75 1.71
C ILE A 37 -22.94 14.27 1.49
N THR A 38 -24.19 13.90 1.30
CA THR A 38 -24.61 12.52 1.03
C THR A 38 -24.58 12.22 -0.46
N VAL A 39 -24.21 10.99 -0.85
CA VAL A 39 -24.12 10.55 -2.25
C VAL A 39 -24.80 9.21 -2.43
N GLY A 40 -25.56 9.06 -3.51
CA GLY A 40 -26.18 7.80 -3.91
C GLY A 40 -27.70 7.79 -3.73
N GLY A 41 -28.41 7.79 -4.86
CA GLY A 41 -29.87 7.72 -4.95
C GLY A 41 -30.58 9.07 -4.75
N GLU A 42 -31.83 9.12 -5.14
CA GLU A 42 -32.66 10.34 -5.24
C GLU A 42 -32.85 11.11 -3.91
N GLN A 43 -32.56 10.46 -2.77
CA GLN A 43 -32.69 11.09 -1.45
C GLN A 43 -31.39 11.72 -0.95
N ALA A 44 -30.29 11.52 -1.68
CA ALA A 44 -28.98 12.08 -1.33
C ALA A 44 -28.84 13.52 -1.86
N ASP A 45 -27.89 14.28 -1.29
CA ASP A 45 -27.55 15.62 -1.79
C ASP A 45 -27.00 15.57 -3.22
N VAL A 46 -26.29 14.48 -3.55
CA VAL A 46 -25.78 14.18 -4.89
C VAL A 46 -26.32 12.83 -5.34
N ASP A 47 -27.16 12.86 -6.36
CA ASP A 47 -27.67 11.63 -6.98
C ASP A 47 -26.61 10.95 -7.85
N GLY A 48 -26.67 9.61 -7.93
CA GLY A 48 -25.84 8.78 -8.78
C GLY A 48 -24.88 7.87 -8.03
N PHE A 49 -24.62 6.71 -8.67
CA PHE A 49 -23.74 5.65 -8.15
C PHE A 49 -22.49 5.52 -9.04
N SER A 50 -21.62 6.54 -8.99
CA SER A 50 -20.40 6.58 -9.80
C SER A 50 -19.29 7.37 -9.11
N ASN A 51 -18.04 7.17 -9.55
CA ASN A 51 -16.95 8.03 -9.10
C ASN A 51 -17.20 9.51 -9.37
N LYS A 52 -17.90 9.86 -10.46
CA LYS A 52 -18.24 11.26 -10.79
C LYS A 52 -19.16 11.89 -9.74
N ALA A 53 -20.18 11.15 -9.26
CA ALA A 53 -21.07 11.62 -8.19
C ALA A 53 -20.29 11.82 -6.87
N ILE A 54 -19.43 10.88 -6.49
CA ILE A 54 -18.59 11.01 -5.30
C ILE A 54 -17.65 12.21 -5.45
N GLN A 55 -16.99 12.35 -6.61
CA GLN A 55 -16.05 13.45 -6.88
C GLN A 55 -16.74 14.82 -6.85
N LEU A 56 -17.98 14.90 -7.34
CA LEU A 56 -18.77 16.11 -7.25
C LEU A 56 -19.00 16.51 -5.78
N ALA A 57 -19.35 15.56 -4.92
CA ALA A 57 -19.49 15.80 -3.49
C ALA A 57 -18.18 16.24 -2.83
N VAL A 58 -17.06 15.57 -3.12
CA VAL A 58 -15.72 15.94 -2.62
C VAL A 58 -15.36 17.37 -3.04
N ASN A 59 -15.63 17.74 -4.29
CA ASN A 59 -15.33 19.07 -4.83
C ASN A 59 -16.26 20.16 -4.28
N ALA A 60 -17.49 19.82 -3.90
CA ALA A 60 -18.46 20.74 -3.31
C ALA A 60 -18.19 21.06 -1.83
N LEU A 61 -17.38 20.27 -1.14
CA LEU A 61 -16.98 20.59 0.24
C LEU A 61 -16.20 21.92 0.29
N PRO A 62 -16.33 22.70 1.38
CA PRO A 62 -15.54 23.93 1.58
C PRO A 62 -14.03 23.61 1.68
N ALA A 63 -13.19 24.64 1.61
CA ALA A 63 -11.74 24.51 1.67
C ALA A 63 -11.26 23.81 2.97
N GLU A 64 -11.98 24.02 4.06
CA GLU A 64 -11.72 23.40 5.37
C GLU A 64 -11.99 21.88 5.38
N GLY A 65 -12.64 21.35 4.32
CA GLY A 65 -13.00 19.96 4.19
C GLY A 65 -14.40 19.63 4.71
N GLY A 66 -14.60 18.36 5.06
CA GLY A 66 -15.88 17.84 5.55
C GLY A 66 -16.05 16.35 5.27
N ILE A 67 -17.29 15.89 5.30
CA ILE A 67 -17.65 14.48 5.22
C ILE A 67 -18.40 14.21 3.93
N VAL A 68 -17.98 13.22 3.16
CA VAL A 68 -18.75 12.62 2.07
C VAL A 68 -19.28 11.28 2.57
N GLN A 69 -20.60 11.22 2.74
CA GLN A 69 -21.31 10.03 3.20
C GLN A 69 -21.93 9.30 2.01
N LEU A 70 -21.44 8.08 1.75
CA LEU A 70 -22.00 7.23 0.70
C LEU A 70 -23.16 6.41 1.24
N ASN A 71 -24.26 6.40 0.53
CA ASN A 71 -25.40 5.53 0.81
C ASN A 71 -25.10 4.08 0.38
N ASP A 72 -26.00 3.17 0.73
CA ASP A 72 -25.96 1.79 0.27
C ASP A 72 -26.07 1.74 -1.26
N GLY A 73 -25.22 0.94 -1.90
CA GLY A 73 -25.24 0.76 -3.33
C GLY A 73 -23.86 0.42 -3.92
N ILE A 74 -23.85 0.17 -5.23
CA ILE A 74 -22.64 -0.12 -5.99
C ILE A 74 -22.29 1.09 -6.81
N PHE A 75 -21.18 1.74 -6.49
CA PHE A 75 -20.63 2.89 -7.21
C PHE A 75 -19.63 2.41 -8.25
N GLU A 76 -19.93 2.62 -9.54
CA GLU A 76 -19.03 2.27 -10.62
C GLU A 76 -17.88 3.29 -10.72
N LEU A 77 -16.65 2.77 -10.72
CA LEU A 77 -15.45 3.59 -10.78
C LEU A 77 -14.75 3.47 -12.15
N LYS A 78 -14.94 4.43 -13.03
CA LYS A 78 -14.15 4.57 -14.27
C LYS A 78 -12.81 5.28 -14.02
N ASP A 79 -12.74 6.10 -12.99
CA ASP A 79 -11.55 6.73 -12.45
C ASP A 79 -11.48 6.52 -10.95
N ALA A 80 -10.37 6.81 -10.32
CA ALA A 80 -10.26 6.83 -8.86
C ALA A 80 -11.18 7.91 -8.24
N VAL A 81 -11.59 7.68 -7.00
CA VAL A 81 -12.10 8.76 -6.16
C VAL A 81 -10.91 9.53 -5.60
N HIS A 82 -10.69 10.77 -6.05
CA HIS A 82 -9.58 11.63 -5.63
C HIS A 82 -9.97 12.40 -4.37
N LEU A 83 -9.32 12.08 -3.25
CA LEU A 83 -9.54 12.78 -1.99
C LEU A 83 -8.48 13.86 -1.78
N ARG A 84 -8.93 15.01 -1.30
CA ARG A 84 -8.10 16.14 -0.90
C ARG A 84 -8.02 16.28 0.62
N SER A 85 -7.21 17.21 1.09
CA SER A 85 -7.01 17.44 2.52
C SER A 85 -8.33 17.71 3.27
N ASN A 86 -8.35 17.24 4.52
CA ASN A 86 -9.45 17.41 5.48
C ASN A 86 -10.78 16.80 5.02
N VAL A 87 -10.74 15.69 4.25
CA VAL A 87 -11.92 14.97 3.80
C VAL A 87 -12.04 13.62 4.49
N LYS A 88 -13.26 13.30 4.94
CA LYS A 88 -13.64 11.96 5.36
C LYS A 88 -14.62 11.37 4.35
N LEU A 89 -14.23 10.25 3.72
CA LEU A 89 -15.10 9.41 2.92
C LEU A 89 -15.59 8.26 3.79
N ILE A 90 -16.89 8.14 3.94
CA ILE A 90 -17.50 7.10 4.77
C ILE A 90 -18.66 6.43 4.06
N GLY A 91 -18.67 5.09 4.06
CA GLY A 91 -19.79 4.27 3.59
C GLY A 91 -20.62 3.71 4.74
N SER A 92 -21.48 2.76 4.42
CA SER A 92 -22.36 2.04 5.34
C SER A 92 -21.91 0.59 5.59
N GLY A 93 -20.62 0.33 5.48
CA GLY A 93 -20.04 -1.01 5.60
C GLY A 93 -20.18 -1.83 4.31
N ALA A 94 -20.53 -3.11 4.43
CA ALA A 94 -20.60 -4.04 3.29
C ALA A 94 -21.64 -3.68 2.22
N SER A 95 -22.60 -2.81 2.54
CA SER A 95 -23.63 -2.36 1.60
C SER A 95 -23.20 -1.20 0.70
N THR A 96 -22.07 -0.54 0.99
CA THR A 96 -21.47 0.49 0.12
C THR A 96 -20.26 -0.10 -0.61
N VAL A 97 -20.38 -0.30 -1.92
CA VAL A 97 -19.36 -0.94 -2.75
C VAL A 97 -18.85 0.03 -3.81
N LEU A 98 -17.56 0.33 -3.79
CA LEU A 98 -16.85 1.01 -4.86
C LEU A 98 -16.30 -0.05 -5.81
N LYS A 99 -16.88 -0.22 -6.99
CA LYS A 99 -16.50 -1.26 -7.94
C LYS A 99 -15.81 -0.69 -9.17
N ARG A 100 -14.61 -1.19 -9.48
CA ARG A 100 -13.88 -0.82 -10.71
C ARG A 100 -14.69 -1.23 -11.95
N ALA A 101 -14.76 -0.30 -12.92
CA ALA A 101 -15.35 -0.54 -14.24
C ALA A 101 -14.52 -1.59 -15.02
N GLU A 102 -15.07 -2.08 -16.13
CA GLU A 102 -14.36 -3.00 -17.01
C GLU A 102 -13.07 -2.40 -17.58
N GLY A 103 -12.06 -3.27 -17.73
CA GLY A 103 -10.76 -2.92 -18.26
C GLY A 103 -10.77 -2.83 -19.78
N PHE A 104 -9.98 -1.91 -20.30
CA PHE A 104 -9.68 -1.76 -21.72
C PHE A 104 -8.23 -1.34 -21.89
N ARG A 105 -7.59 -1.82 -22.95
CA ARG A 105 -6.24 -1.39 -23.34
C ARG A 105 -6.08 -1.29 -24.83
N SER A 106 -5.24 -0.39 -25.28
CA SER A 106 -4.88 -0.21 -26.67
C SER A 106 -3.38 -0.02 -26.84
N ARG A 107 -2.86 -0.40 -28.01
CA ARG A 107 -1.44 -0.19 -28.34
C ARG A 107 -1.18 1.27 -28.68
N LEU A 108 0.02 1.75 -28.35
CA LEU A 108 0.55 2.97 -28.95
C LEU A 108 0.86 2.72 -30.42
N ILE A 109 0.47 3.66 -31.30
CA ILE A 109 0.80 3.65 -32.74
C ILE A 109 1.85 4.69 -33.12
N ASP A 110 2.16 5.60 -32.20
CA ASP A 110 3.26 6.55 -32.28
C ASP A 110 3.99 6.58 -30.93
N ASP A 111 5.24 7.01 -30.90
CA ASP A 111 6.00 7.14 -29.66
C ASP A 111 5.36 8.23 -28.79
N ALA A 112 5.30 7.97 -27.50
CA ALA A 112 4.77 8.88 -26.51
C ALA A 112 5.94 9.41 -25.66
N ASP A 113 6.40 10.62 -25.98
CA ASP A 113 7.65 11.17 -25.48
C ASP A 113 7.52 11.77 -24.07
N TYR A 114 8.61 11.73 -23.32
CA TYR A 114 8.73 12.37 -22.02
C TYR A 114 8.21 13.82 -22.04
N GLY A 115 7.33 14.12 -21.10
CA GLY A 115 6.77 15.48 -20.95
C GLY A 115 5.59 15.79 -21.86
N GLU A 116 5.13 14.87 -22.69
CA GLU A 116 3.88 15.04 -23.44
C GLU A 116 2.65 14.82 -22.57
N LEU A 117 1.52 15.36 -23.03
CA LEU A 117 0.18 15.22 -22.45
C LEU A 117 -0.80 14.53 -23.40
N LYS A 118 -0.29 13.81 -24.38
CA LYS A 118 -1.10 13.13 -25.40
C LYS A 118 -0.51 11.77 -25.75
N LEU A 119 -1.38 10.88 -26.19
CA LEU A 119 -1.07 9.51 -26.55
C LEU A 119 -1.83 9.18 -27.84
N MET A 120 -1.16 8.63 -28.84
CA MET A 120 -1.83 8.13 -30.04
C MET A 120 -1.97 6.62 -29.96
N VAL A 121 -3.20 6.12 -29.97
CA VAL A 121 -3.53 4.70 -29.75
C VAL A 121 -4.15 4.08 -31.00
N GLU A 122 -4.07 2.76 -31.11
CA GLU A 122 -4.65 2.00 -32.24
C GLU A 122 -6.19 2.05 -32.22
N ASP A 123 -6.76 1.96 -31.02
CA ASP A 123 -8.20 1.99 -30.77
C ASP A 123 -8.52 2.82 -29.53
N ALA A 124 -9.24 3.91 -29.72
CA ALA A 124 -9.69 4.77 -28.62
C ALA A 124 -11.12 4.46 -28.14
N SER A 125 -11.83 3.52 -28.77
CA SER A 125 -13.28 3.32 -28.56
C SER A 125 -13.66 2.86 -27.14
N GLY A 126 -12.74 2.24 -26.41
CA GLY A 126 -12.95 1.81 -25.03
C GLY A 126 -12.55 2.86 -23.98
N PHE A 127 -12.06 4.02 -24.40
CA PHE A 127 -11.69 5.12 -23.50
C PHE A 127 -12.76 6.21 -23.47
N GLU A 128 -12.89 6.87 -22.32
CA GLU A 128 -13.77 8.05 -22.16
C GLU A 128 -13.02 9.13 -21.35
N PRO A 129 -13.29 10.43 -21.59
CA PRO A 129 -12.82 11.49 -20.69
C PRO A 129 -13.25 11.26 -19.25
N GLY A 130 -12.28 11.38 -18.34
CA GLY A 130 -12.44 11.07 -16.92
C GLY A 130 -12.10 9.65 -16.52
N MET A 131 -11.56 8.81 -17.41
CA MET A 131 -10.94 7.54 -17.06
C MET A 131 -9.49 7.74 -16.62
N SER A 132 -9.07 7.04 -15.58
CA SER A 132 -7.65 6.89 -15.25
C SER A 132 -6.98 6.00 -16.28
N VAL A 133 -5.74 6.32 -16.63
CA VAL A 133 -4.91 5.52 -17.54
C VAL A 133 -3.53 5.27 -16.98
N GLN A 134 -2.97 4.15 -17.38
CA GLN A 134 -1.60 3.74 -17.15
C GLN A 134 -0.91 3.52 -18.49
N ILE A 135 0.33 4.01 -18.63
CA ILE A 135 1.12 3.97 -19.84
C ILE A 135 2.45 3.29 -19.57
N TRP A 136 2.81 2.29 -20.40
CA TRP A 136 4.08 1.56 -20.28
C TRP A 136 4.53 0.98 -21.62
N ASP A 137 5.80 0.57 -21.71
CA ASP A 137 6.35 -0.28 -22.76
C ASP A 137 7.16 -1.44 -22.11
N GLU A 138 7.58 -2.44 -22.86
CA GLU A 138 8.24 -3.62 -22.31
C GLU A 138 9.44 -3.32 -21.38
N PRO A 139 10.37 -2.39 -21.69
CA PRO A 139 11.45 -2.03 -20.80
C PRO A 139 11.02 -1.20 -19.58
N GLN A 140 9.87 -0.53 -19.63
CA GLN A 140 9.39 0.43 -18.66
C GLN A 140 7.97 0.05 -18.20
N SER A 141 7.85 -1.10 -17.55
CA SER A 141 6.59 -1.76 -17.26
C SER A 141 6.30 -1.88 -15.76
N SER A 142 7.10 -1.28 -14.89
CA SER A 142 6.89 -1.41 -13.44
C SER A 142 7.35 -0.20 -12.64
N CYS A 143 6.71 -0.01 -11.50
CA CYS A 143 7.05 1.01 -10.49
C CYS A 143 7.14 2.42 -11.07
N TRP A 144 8.23 3.12 -10.76
CA TRP A 144 8.45 4.51 -11.12
C TRP A 144 8.76 4.74 -12.61
N ASP A 145 8.69 3.71 -13.43
CA ASP A 145 8.87 3.80 -14.88
C ASP A 145 7.53 3.81 -15.64
N VAL A 146 6.41 3.67 -14.95
CA VAL A 146 5.06 3.71 -15.51
C VAL A 146 4.46 5.10 -15.33
N SER A 147 3.90 5.70 -16.37
CA SER A 147 3.12 6.94 -16.28
C SER A 147 1.66 6.64 -15.96
N VAL A 148 1.06 7.52 -15.18
CA VAL A 148 -0.38 7.48 -14.86
C VAL A 148 -0.99 8.86 -15.05
N GLY A 149 -2.24 8.91 -15.44
CA GLY A 149 -2.98 10.15 -15.61
C GLY A 149 -4.46 9.90 -15.78
N THR A 150 -5.24 10.98 -15.94
CA THR A 150 -6.67 10.92 -16.25
C THR A 150 -6.90 11.49 -17.64
N ILE A 151 -7.71 10.84 -18.47
CA ILE A 151 -8.07 11.33 -19.80
C ILE A 151 -8.91 12.60 -19.65
N THR A 152 -8.46 13.68 -20.25
CA THR A 152 -9.17 14.96 -20.27
C THR A 152 -10.01 15.18 -21.52
N ASP A 153 -9.56 14.64 -22.66
CA ASP A 153 -10.24 14.74 -23.94
C ASP A 153 -9.81 13.61 -24.89
N ILE A 154 -10.60 13.32 -25.91
CA ILE A 154 -10.30 12.35 -26.96
C ILE A 154 -10.66 12.97 -28.30
N VAL A 155 -9.68 13.02 -29.22
CA VAL A 155 -9.89 13.48 -30.62
C VAL A 155 -9.37 12.40 -31.55
N ASP A 156 -10.26 11.78 -32.31
CA ASP A 156 -9.96 10.60 -33.11
C ASP A 156 -9.31 9.49 -32.21
N ASN A 157 -8.09 9.08 -32.52
CA ASN A 157 -7.33 8.12 -31.75
C ASN A 157 -6.26 8.77 -30.85
N ILE A 158 -6.40 10.05 -30.54
CA ILE A 158 -5.50 10.77 -29.62
C ILE A 158 -6.19 10.96 -28.26
N LEU A 159 -5.58 10.40 -27.23
CA LEU A 159 -5.98 10.62 -25.83
C LEU A 159 -5.16 11.79 -25.28
N TYR A 160 -5.82 12.81 -24.72
CA TYR A 160 -5.19 13.87 -23.95
C TYR A 160 -5.31 13.55 -22.48
N ILE A 161 -4.22 13.73 -21.71
CA ILE A 161 -4.15 13.39 -20.29
C ILE A 161 -3.75 14.60 -19.44
N ASP A 162 -4.05 14.55 -18.14
CA ASP A 162 -3.79 15.63 -17.17
C ASP A 162 -2.37 15.63 -16.59
N SER A 163 -1.59 14.58 -16.84
CA SER A 163 -0.27 14.38 -16.24
C SER A 163 0.79 14.17 -17.30
N TYR A 164 1.94 14.82 -17.14
CA TYR A 164 3.09 14.64 -18.03
C TYR A 164 3.63 13.21 -17.99
N LEU A 165 3.98 12.67 -19.16
CA LEU A 165 4.69 11.41 -19.27
C LEU A 165 6.07 11.51 -18.60
N ILE A 166 6.41 10.52 -17.78
CA ILE A 166 7.67 10.49 -17.00
C ILE A 166 8.80 9.74 -17.70
N ARG A 167 8.51 9.08 -18.83
CA ARG A 167 9.44 8.36 -19.70
C ARG A 167 9.01 8.51 -21.15
N ASP A 168 9.91 8.08 -22.07
CA ASP A 168 9.57 7.86 -23.47
C ASP A 168 9.05 6.44 -23.64
N TYR A 169 7.79 6.28 -23.99
CA TYR A 169 7.16 4.98 -24.28
C TYR A 169 7.06 4.78 -25.78
N ARG A 170 7.65 3.72 -26.28
CA ARG A 170 7.80 3.52 -27.71
C ARG A 170 6.83 2.48 -28.26
N ALA A 171 6.21 2.82 -29.37
CA ALA A 171 5.31 1.92 -30.09
C ALA A 171 6.03 0.64 -30.57
N ASP A 172 7.29 0.77 -31.05
CA ASP A 172 8.10 -0.37 -31.53
C ASP A 172 8.65 -1.25 -30.39
N ARG A 173 8.50 -0.83 -29.12
CA ARG A 173 8.83 -1.60 -27.92
C ARG A 173 7.59 -2.16 -27.19
N GLY A 174 6.49 -2.30 -27.89
CA GLY A 174 5.26 -2.82 -27.30
C GLY A 174 4.61 -1.83 -26.33
N GLY A 175 4.52 -0.55 -26.70
CA GLY A 175 3.85 0.47 -25.90
C GLY A 175 2.35 0.24 -25.79
N TRP A 176 1.80 0.42 -24.58
CA TRP A 176 0.39 0.23 -24.25
C TRP A 176 -0.16 1.37 -23.41
N VAL A 177 -1.45 1.59 -23.57
CA VAL A 177 -2.28 2.40 -22.69
C VAL A 177 -3.43 1.54 -22.19
N SER A 178 -3.69 1.51 -20.88
CA SER A 178 -4.87 0.86 -20.30
C SER A 178 -5.63 1.80 -19.37
N ASN A 179 -6.94 1.58 -19.22
CA ASN A 179 -7.77 2.34 -18.26
C ASN A 179 -7.60 1.87 -16.81
N ALA A 180 -6.39 1.45 -16.46
CA ALA A 180 -6.06 1.04 -15.10
C ALA A 180 -5.96 2.24 -14.15
N GLY A 181 -6.48 2.09 -12.93
CA GLY A 181 -6.42 3.14 -11.91
C GLY A 181 -6.82 2.63 -10.54
N SER A 182 -6.59 3.46 -9.52
CA SER A 182 -6.94 3.15 -8.13
C SER A 182 -8.46 3.16 -7.88
N GLY A 183 -8.88 2.53 -6.80
CA GLY A 183 -10.24 2.71 -6.29
C GLY A 183 -10.40 4.08 -5.61
N VAL A 184 -9.55 4.36 -4.61
CA VAL A 184 -9.45 5.65 -3.94
C VAL A 184 -8.01 6.14 -4.04
N LEU A 185 -7.81 7.39 -4.43
CA LEU A 185 -6.50 8.03 -4.53
C LEU A 185 -6.40 9.23 -3.60
N ILE A 186 -5.38 9.23 -2.74
CA ILE A 186 -5.01 10.33 -1.85
C ILE A 186 -3.61 10.79 -2.24
N LYS A 187 -3.50 11.95 -2.85
CA LYS A 187 -2.22 12.45 -3.34
C LYS A 187 -2.00 13.89 -2.90
N GLU A 188 -0.83 14.15 -2.30
CA GLU A 188 -0.43 15.48 -1.83
C GLU A 188 -1.48 16.10 -0.89
N ALA A 189 -2.02 15.28 0.03
CA ALA A 189 -3.11 15.64 0.93
C ALA A 189 -2.77 15.34 2.39
N GLU A 190 -3.49 15.97 3.30
CA GLU A 190 -3.35 15.76 4.73
C GLU A 190 -4.70 15.61 5.44
N ASN A 191 -4.70 14.90 6.57
CA ASN A 191 -5.89 14.72 7.41
C ASN A 191 -7.06 14.07 6.64
N VAL A 192 -6.84 12.93 6.03
CA VAL A 192 -7.86 12.19 5.26
C VAL A 192 -8.26 10.91 5.99
N VAL A 193 -9.54 10.61 5.97
CA VAL A 193 -10.11 9.37 6.52
C VAL A 193 -10.94 8.66 5.47
N VAL A 194 -10.69 7.36 5.27
CA VAL A 194 -11.52 6.46 4.45
C VAL A 194 -12.02 5.34 5.36
N THR A 195 -13.32 5.15 5.44
CA THR A 195 -13.87 4.18 6.39
C THR A 195 -15.22 3.57 5.98
N ASN A 196 -15.51 2.37 6.50
CA ASN A 196 -16.80 1.69 6.40
C ASN A 196 -17.29 1.46 4.96
N LEU A 197 -16.49 0.90 4.08
CA LEU A 197 -16.89 0.59 2.71
C LEU A 197 -16.13 -0.61 2.14
N VAL A 198 -16.61 -1.11 1.02
CA VAL A 198 -15.95 -2.17 0.23
C VAL A 198 -15.36 -1.55 -1.03
N ILE A 199 -14.16 -1.98 -1.40
CA ILE A 199 -13.55 -1.70 -2.71
C ILE A 199 -13.43 -3.04 -3.46
N ASP A 200 -14.20 -3.18 -4.52
CA ASP A 200 -14.18 -4.33 -5.41
C ASP A 200 -13.35 -3.98 -6.65
N GLY A 201 -12.18 -4.60 -6.77
CA GLY A 201 -11.24 -4.34 -7.86
C GLY A 201 -11.65 -4.92 -9.20
N ASN A 202 -12.69 -5.78 -9.25
CA ASN A 202 -13.16 -6.42 -10.49
C ASN A 202 -12.02 -7.12 -11.26
N LYS A 203 -11.13 -7.80 -10.55
CA LYS A 203 -9.81 -8.29 -11.02
C LYS A 203 -9.84 -9.02 -12.35
N GLU A 204 -10.83 -9.86 -12.58
CA GLU A 204 -10.93 -10.64 -13.81
C GLU A 204 -11.29 -9.81 -15.04
N HIS A 205 -11.86 -8.62 -14.82
CA HIS A 205 -12.38 -7.73 -15.87
C HIS A 205 -11.75 -6.35 -15.85
N HIS A 206 -10.73 -6.12 -15.02
CA HIS A 206 -10.03 -4.86 -14.92
C HIS A 206 -8.56 -5.05 -15.30
N GLU A 207 -7.96 -4.07 -15.98
CA GLU A 207 -6.53 -4.06 -16.29
C GLU A 207 -5.67 -3.95 -15.02
N GLN A 208 -4.47 -4.52 -15.06
CA GLN A 208 -3.56 -4.52 -13.93
C GLN A 208 -3.05 -3.11 -13.63
N VAL A 209 -3.08 -2.75 -12.36
CA VAL A 209 -2.49 -1.50 -11.84
C VAL A 209 -1.13 -1.81 -11.23
N ASP A 210 -0.10 -1.08 -11.63
CA ASP A 210 1.22 -1.17 -11.00
C ASP A 210 1.19 -0.63 -9.56
N GLY A 211 1.70 -1.39 -8.62
CA GLY A 211 1.57 -1.13 -7.20
C GLY A 211 2.31 0.09 -6.67
N CYS A 212 3.30 0.60 -7.41
CA CYS A 212 3.94 1.87 -7.07
C CYS A 212 3.10 3.09 -7.52
N ASN A 213 2.09 2.87 -8.37
CA ASN A 213 1.29 3.92 -8.99
C ASN A 213 -0.20 3.85 -8.62
N GLY A 214 -0.65 2.75 -8.03
CA GLY A 214 -2.05 2.60 -7.68
C GLY A 214 -2.34 1.37 -6.82
N GLY A 215 -3.59 1.25 -6.41
CA GLY A 215 -4.10 0.16 -5.57
C GLY A 215 -5.58 0.33 -5.29
N GLY A 216 -6.19 -0.58 -4.56
CA GLY A 216 -7.56 -0.40 -4.07
C GLY A 216 -7.69 0.93 -3.33
N VAL A 217 -6.81 1.19 -2.36
CA VAL A 217 -6.53 2.52 -1.83
C VAL A 217 -5.06 2.84 -2.05
N ALA A 218 -4.79 3.98 -2.68
CA ALA A 218 -3.43 4.44 -2.94
C ALA A 218 -3.19 5.82 -2.31
N VAL A 219 -2.07 5.96 -1.60
CA VAL A 219 -1.70 7.20 -0.90
C VAL A 219 -0.29 7.61 -1.31
N PHE A 220 -0.13 8.84 -1.79
CA PHE A 220 1.16 9.36 -2.24
C PHE A 220 1.45 10.74 -1.67
N LYS A 221 2.69 10.95 -1.19
CA LYS A 221 3.20 12.26 -0.74
C LYS A 221 2.23 12.99 0.20
N SER A 222 1.67 12.26 1.15
CA SER A 222 0.59 12.72 2.02
C SER A 222 0.99 12.57 3.49
N GLN A 223 0.15 13.05 4.40
CA GLN A 223 0.36 12.87 5.84
C GLN A 223 -0.94 12.79 6.64
N ASN A 224 -0.90 12.14 7.79
CA ASN A 224 -2.04 11.98 8.69
C ASN A 224 -3.24 11.32 8.00
N ILE A 225 -3.06 10.10 7.51
CA ILE A 225 -4.08 9.36 6.78
C ILE A 225 -4.59 8.21 7.63
N THR A 226 -5.89 8.01 7.68
CA THR A 226 -6.53 6.87 8.34
C THR A 226 -7.39 6.09 7.36
N ILE A 227 -7.12 4.80 7.24
CA ILE A 227 -7.89 3.82 6.49
C ILE A 227 -8.40 2.81 7.52
N ASP A 228 -9.70 2.78 7.76
CA ASP A 228 -10.29 2.05 8.88
C ASP A 228 -11.55 1.30 8.48
N ASN A 229 -11.62 0.02 8.86
CA ASN A 229 -12.80 -0.80 8.62
C ASN A 229 -13.27 -0.78 7.15
N ILE A 230 -12.33 -1.01 6.23
CA ILE A 230 -12.64 -1.21 4.82
C ILE A 230 -12.33 -2.66 4.41
N HIS A 231 -13.04 -3.13 3.40
CA HIS A 231 -12.76 -4.39 2.75
C HIS A 231 -12.30 -4.15 1.32
N VAL A 232 -11.05 -4.45 1.00
CA VAL A 232 -10.52 -4.43 -0.36
C VAL A 232 -10.47 -5.85 -0.87
N LYS A 233 -11.18 -6.12 -1.95
CA LYS A 233 -11.22 -7.46 -2.53
C LYS A 233 -10.97 -7.46 -4.04
N ASP A 234 -10.35 -8.54 -4.50
CA ASP A 234 -10.14 -8.83 -5.92
C ASP A 234 -9.60 -7.63 -6.72
N PHE A 235 -8.60 -6.92 -6.16
CA PHE A 235 -7.98 -5.82 -6.87
C PHE A 235 -6.91 -6.33 -7.83
N ASN A 236 -6.97 -5.92 -9.10
CA ASN A 236 -5.93 -6.29 -10.08
C ASN A 236 -4.69 -5.39 -9.92
N GLY A 237 -3.94 -5.63 -8.89
CA GLY A 237 -2.79 -4.87 -8.42
C GLY A 237 -2.62 -5.08 -6.92
N GLU A 238 -2.33 -4.03 -6.18
CA GLU A 238 -2.18 -4.07 -4.72
C GLU A 238 -3.47 -3.64 -4.00
N GLY A 239 -3.71 -4.23 -2.83
CA GLY A 239 -4.90 -3.88 -2.05
C GLY A 239 -4.82 -2.46 -1.50
N ILE A 240 -3.88 -2.19 -0.59
CA ILE A 240 -3.65 -0.87 0.01
C ILE A 240 -2.16 -0.52 -0.11
N THR A 241 -1.84 0.60 -0.75
CA THR A 241 -0.46 1.08 -0.91
C THR A 241 -0.29 2.52 -0.43
N TRP A 242 0.87 2.83 0.18
CA TRP A 242 1.23 4.21 0.52
C TRP A 242 2.72 4.45 0.32
N GLN A 243 3.06 5.54 -0.36
CA GLN A 243 4.41 5.86 -0.79
C GLN A 243 4.76 7.32 -0.42
N ILE A 244 5.95 7.55 0.13
CA ILE A 244 6.42 8.90 0.51
C ILE A 244 5.39 9.61 1.42
N THR A 245 4.80 8.85 2.36
CA THR A 245 3.67 9.31 3.16
C THR A 245 3.95 9.08 4.64
N GLU A 246 3.75 10.08 5.47
CA GLU A 246 4.02 10.05 6.90
C GLU A 246 2.72 9.86 7.71
N ASN A 247 2.81 9.11 8.83
CA ASN A 247 1.70 8.91 9.77
C ASN A 247 0.43 8.35 9.11
N VAL A 248 0.55 7.15 8.55
CA VAL A 248 -0.57 6.38 8.01
C VAL A 248 -1.05 5.37 9.03
N THR A 249 -2.34 5.34 9.29
CA THR A 249 -2.99 4.27 10.06
C THR A 249 -3.86 3.43 9.13
N VAL A 250 -3.56 2.14 9.05
CA VAL A 250 -4.42 1.13 8.39
C VAL A 250 -4.87 0.18 9.47
N GLN A 251 -6.17 0.16 9.75
CA GLN A 251 -6.68 -0.65 10.86
C GLN A 251 -8.04 -1.30 10.57
N ASN A 252 -8.26 -2.47 11.19
CA ASN A 252 -9.53 -3.21 11.12
C ASN A 252 -9.98 -3.50 9.67
N CYS A 253 -9.04 -3.57 8.75
CA CYS A 253 -9.33 -3.79 7.33
C CYS A 253 -9.20 -5.27 6.97
N GLU A 254 -9.99 -5.69 5.98
CA GLU A 254 -9.84 -6.96 5.30
C GLU A 254 -9.32 -6.71 3.89
N ILE A 255 -8.24 -7.41 3.51
CA ILE A 255 -7.61 -7.26 2.20
C ILE A 255 -7.40 -8.64 1.60
N GLU A 256 -8.15 -8.96 0.54
CA GLU A 256 -8.11 -10.29 -0.05
C GLU A 256 -8.08 -10.30 -1.58
N GLY A 257 -7.55 -11.37 -2.13
CA GLY A 257 -7.63 -11.65 -3.56
C GLY A 257 -6.88 -10.68 -4.46
N SER A 258 -6.02 -9.81 -3.93
CA SER A 258 -5.20 -8.88 -4.73
C SER A 258 -4.28 -9.65 -5.68
N ALA A 259 -4.12 -9.15 -6.90
CA ALA A 259 -3.24 -9.76 -7.90
C ALA A 259 -1.74 -9.60 -7.57
N ASN A 260 -1.40 -8.77 -6.61
CA ASN A 260 -0.05 -8.55 -6.10
C ASN A 260 -0.04 -8.61 -4.56
N MET A 261 0.47 -7.62 -3.87
CA MET A 261 0.52 -7.57 -2.40
C MET A 261 -0.83 -7.12 -1.81
N GLY A 262 -1.17 -7.64 -0.64
CA GLY A 262 -2.32 -7.13 0.12
C GLY A 262 -2.06 -5.70 0.60
N MET A 263 -0.95 -5.47 1.29
CA MET A 263 -0.52 -4.14 1.77
C MET A 263 0.90 -3.82 1.34
N HIS A 264 1.13 -2.57 0.92
CA HIS A 264 2.44 -2.11 0.45
C HIS A 264 2.83 -0.76 1.07
N PRO A 265 3.27 -0.73 2.33
CA PRO A 265 4.00 0.42 2.87
C PRO A 265 5.33 0.58 2.14
N GLY A 266 5.58 1.73 1.51
CA GLY A 266 6.77 1.87 0.69
C GLY A 266 7.41 3.25 0.70
N THR A 267 8.50 3.29 0.04
CA THR A 267 9.40 4.41 -0.29
C THR A 267 9.36 5.59 0.68
N GLY A 268 10.05 5.43 1.83
CA GLY A 268 10.20 6.52 2.79
C GLY A 268 8.90 6.93 3.48
N SER A 269 8.10 5.95 3.90
CA SER A 269 6.84 6.17 4.62
C SER A 269 7.02 5.86 6.12
N PRO A 270 7.42 6.85 6.94
CA PRO A 270 7.62 6.63 8.37
C PRO A 270 6.32 6.70 9.17
N LYS A 271 6.39 6.22 10.42
CA LYS A 271 5.34 6.35 11.43
C LYS A 271 4.00 5.74 11.00
N SER A 272 4.05 4.58 10.33
CA SER A 272 2.86 3.83 9.98
C SER A 272 2.36 2.99 11.14
N ARG A 273 1.05 2.90 11.32
CA ARG A 273 0.36 1.99 12.23
C ARG A 273 -0.50 1.02 11.44
N ILE A 274 -0.17 -0.25 11.49
CA ILE A 274 -0.86 -1.32 10.78
C ILE A 274 -1.44 -2.24 11.85
N LEU A 275 -2.74 -2.08 12.14
CA LEU A 275 -3.36 -2.59 13.36
C LEU A 275 -4.60 -3.46 13.08
N ASN A 276 -4.61 -4.70 13.60
CA ASN A 276 -5.78 -5.58 13.57
C ASN A 276 -6.37 -5.81 12.16
N ASN A 277 -5.52 -5.86 11.13
CA ASN A 277 -5.96 -6.14 9.77
C ASN A 277 -5.91 -7.64 9.47
N ASN A 278 -6.70 -8.06 8.49
CA ASN A 278 -6.67 -9.39 7.92
C ASN A 278 -6.28 -9.30 6.44
N SER A 279 -5.05 -9.75 6.09
CA SER A 279 -4.54 -9.71 4.72
C SER A 279 -4.26 -11.13 4.23
N HIS A 280 -5.05 -11.60 3.27
CA HIS A 280 -5.04 -13.02 2.91
C HIS A 280 -5.40 -13.28 1.44
N HIS A 281 -5.04 -14.47 0.96
CA HIS A 281 -5.32 -14.93 -0.41
C HIS A 281 -4.85 -13.96 -1.49
N ASN A 282 -3.86 -13.12 -1.18
CA ASN A 282 -3.22 -12.26 -2.16
C ASN A 282 -2.19 -13.08 -2.96
N ALA A 283 -2.03 -12.76 -4.24
CA ALA A 283 -1.21 -13.60 -5.13
C ALA A 283 0.28 -13.58 -4.77
N VAL A 284 0.76 -12.55 -4.08
CA VAL A 284 2.17 -12.44 -3.68
C VAL A 284 2.26 -12.38 -2.16
N ASP A 285 2.41 -11.24 -1.53
CA ASP A 285 2.63 -11.13 -0.09
C ASP A 285 1.39 -10.59 0.64
N GLY A 286 1.22 -10.99 1.89
CA GLY A 286 0.23 -10.36 2.76
C GLY A 286 0.58 -8.90 3.02
N MET A 287 1.87 -8.63 3.32
CA MET A 287 2.43 -7.29 3.43
C MET A 287 3.86 -7.24 2.91
N PHE A 288 4.15 -6.28 2.04
CA PHE A 288 5.47 -6.00 1.50
C PHE A 288 5.94 -4.62 1.91
N ILE A 289 6.85 -4.54 2.88
CA ILE A 289 7.47 -3.30 3.30
C ILE A 289 8.60 -2.97 2.32
N CYS A 290 8.51 -1.81 1.67
CA CYS A 290 9.37 -1.47 0.54
C CYS A 290 10.11 -0.14 0.73
N TRP A 291 11.39 -0.21 0.96
CA TRP A 291 12.37 0.85 0.94
C TRP A 291 12.17 2.02 1.94
N ARG A 292 12.94 1.99 3.02
CA ARG A 292 13.05 3.09 3.99
C ARG A 292 11.76 3.39 4.77
N VAL A 293 10.98 2.37 5.03
CA VAL A 293 9.89 2.45 6.01
C VAL A 293 10.52 2.34 7.40
N HIS A 294 10.16 3.25 8.30
CA HIS A 294 10.79 3.25 9.61
C HIS A 294 9.88 3.84 10.71
N HIS A 295 10.24 3.57 11.99
CA HIS A 295 9.50 4.06 13.15
C HIS A 295 8.00 3.72 13.07
N SER A 296 7.71 2.46 12.77
CA SER A 296 6.35 1.98 12.49
C SER A 296 5.97 0.81 13.38
N ILE A 297 4.68 0.53 13.52
CA ILE A 297 4.19 -0.64 14.24
C ILE A 297 3.25 -1.47 13.37
N VAL A 298 3.43 -2.77 13.44
CA VAL A 298 2.59 -3.81 12.82
C VAL A 298 2.09 -4.70 13.95
N LYS A 299 0.83 -4.51 14.38
CA LYS A 299 0.33 -5.18 15.59
C LYS A 299 -1.05 -5.80 15.42
N GLY A 300 -1.19 -7.03 15.93
CA GLY A 300 -2.47 -7.73 16.01
C GLY A 300 -3.06 -8.14 14.66
N ASN A 301 -2.26 -8.16 13.60
CA ASN A 301 -2.73 -8.49 12.25
C ASN A 301 -2.69 -9.99 11.99
N GLN A 302 -3.47 -10.41 11.01
CA GLN A 302 -3.42 -11.74 10.42
C GLN A 302 -2.88 -11.65 8.99
N PHE A 303 -1.87 -12.48 8.66
CA PHE A 303 -1.30 -12.60 7.33
C PHE A 303 -1.29 -14.08 6.94
N HIS A 304 -2.19 -14.49 6.05
CA HIS A 304 -2.33 -15.92 5.78
C HIS A 304 -2.78 -16.25 4.35
N HIS A 305 -2.47 -17.46 3.92
CA HIS A 305 -2.86 -17.98 2.59
C HIS A 305 -2.43 -17.06 1.44
N ASN A 306 -1.37 -16.25 1.62
CA ASN A 306 -0.81 -15.46 0.54
C ASN A 306 0.14 -16.32 -0.29
N GLY A 307 0.25 -16.01 -1.58
CA GLY A 307 0.98 -16.85 -2.52
C GLY A 307 2.48 -16.94 -2.25
N ARG A 308 3.08 -15.98 -1.56
CA ARG A 308 4.50 -16.01 -1.24
C ARG A 308 4.74 -15.82 0.27
N TYR A 309 4.91 -14.63 0.77
CA TYR A 309 5.24 -14.35 2.17
C TYR A 309 4.04 -13.80 2.95
N GLY A 310 4.01 -14.11 4.25
CA GLY A 310 3.10 -13.38 5.13
C GLY A 310 3.53 -11.92 5.26
N ILE A 311 4.77 -11.69 5.68
CA ILE A 311 5.41 -10.37 5.78
C ILE A 311 6.77 -10.40 5.10
N CYS A 312 7.04 -9.43 4.23
CA CYS A 312 8.35 -9.20 3.62
C CYS A 312 8.87 -7.82 3.98
N THR A 313 10.12 -7.71 4.45
CA THR A 313 10.77 -6.44 4.79
C THR A 313 12.24 -6.47 4.37
N GLY A 314 12.88 -5.33 4.13
CA GLY A 314 14.26 -5.32 3.64
C GLY A 314 14.87 -3.92 3.58
N HIS A 315 15.04 -3.38 2.42
CA HIS A 315 15.88 -2.23 2.06
C HIS A 315 15.76 -1.01 2.98
N LYS A 316 16.55 -0.97 4.06
CA LYS A 316 16.58 0.08 5.09
C LYS A 316 15.24 0.27 5.82
N ASP A 317 14.41 -0.77 5.87
CA ASP A 317 13.17 -0.76 6.63
C ASP A 317 13.53 -1.04 8.09
N SER A 318 13.67 0.00 8.88
CA SER A 318 14.32 -0.08 10.19
C SER A 318 13.45 0.51 11.30
N ASP A 319 13.73 0.14 12.54
CA ASP A 319 12.99 0.67 13.68
C ASP A 319 11.48 0.36 13.62
N VAL A 320 11.12 -0.82 13.11
CA VAL A 320 9.74 -1.31 13.02
C VAL A 320 9.50 -2.36 14.11
N VAL A 321 8.37 -2.23 14.79
CA VAL A 321 7.91 -3.20 15.79
C VAL A 321 6.82 -4.07 15.18
N PHE A 322 7.03 -5.39 15.18
CA PHE A 322 6.06 -6.40 14.77
C PHE A 322 5.59 -7.16 16.02
N GLU A 323 4.36 -6.93 16.47
CA GLU A 323 3.88 -7.42 17.75
C GLU A 323 2.51 -8.10 17.64
N GLU A 324 2.36 -9.24 18.31
CA GLU A 324 1.08 -9.95 18.43
C GLU A 324 0.40 -10.29 17.09
N ASN A 325 1.17 -10.46 16.00
CA ASN A 325 0.63 -10.84 14.70
C ASN A 325 0.50 -12.37 14.60
N HIS A 326 -0.48 -12.83 13.82
CA HIS A 326 -0.64 -14.23 13.45
C HIS A 326 -0.31 -14.42 11.97
N ILE A 327 0.75 -15.15 11.67
CA ILE A 327 1.28 -15.34 10.31
C ILE A 327 1.26 -16.83 9.98
N PHE A 328 0.38 -17.27 9.10
CA PHE A 328 0.18 -18.69 8.90
C PHE A 328 -0.23 -19.08 7.48
N GLU A 329 0.13 -20.30 7.09
CA GLU A 329 -0.29 -20.93 5.84
C GLU A 329 -0.02 -20.09 4.58
N ASN A 330 1.08 -19.32 4.58
CA ASN A 330 1.54 -18.61 3.38
C ASN A 330 2.38 -19.54 2.49
N GLY A 331 2.43 -19.25 1.21
CA GLY A 331 3.10 -20.09 0.20
C GLY A 331 4.55 -20.38 0.55
N SER A 332 5.32 -19.37 0.89
CA SER A 332 6.73 -19.49 1.25
C SER A 332 6.98 -19.09 2.72
N ASP A 333 7.90 -18.14 3.02
CA ASP A 333 8.22 -17.78 4.40
C ASP A 333 7.05 -17.07 5.11
N GLY A 334 6.89 -17.34 6.39
CA GLY A 334 5.97 -16.54 7.21
C GLY A 334 6.44 -15.10 7.30
N ILE A 335 7.69 -14.89 7.75
CA ILE A 335 8.37 -13.59 7.75
C ILE A 335 9.68 -13.71 6.99
N ASN A 336 9.90 -12.81 6.03
CA ASN A 336 11.09 -12.76 5.19
C ASN A 336 11.81 -11.42 5.33
N LEU A 337 13.01 -11.43 5.89
CA LEU A 337 13.94 -10.29 5.82
C LEU A 337 14.79 -10.46 4.56
N ARG A 338 14.44 -9.73 3.50
CA ARG A 338 15.03 -9.83 2.15
C ARG A 338 16.55 -9.74 2.18
N GLY A 339 17.19 -10.42 1.24
CA GLY A 339 18.62 -10.37 1.03
C GLY A 339 19.10 -8.97 0.65
N GLU A 340 19.79 -8.32 1.58
CA GLU A 340 20.37 -6.99 1.43
C GLU A 340 21.80 -6.98 1.94
N ASN A 341 22.66 -6.14 1.37
CA ASN A 341 23.97 -5.91 1.95
C ASN A 341 23.85 -5.20 3.31
N SER A 342 24.92 -5.23 4.12
CA SER A 342 24.88 -4.70 5.49
C SER A 342 24.44 -3.24 5.59
N ARG A 343 24.73 -2.41 4.59
CA ARG A 343 24.32 -0.99 4.58
C ARG A 343 22.83 -0.81 4.35
N ASN A 344 22.21 -1.72 3.63
CA ASN A 344 20.81 -1.66 3.22
C ASN A 344 19.91 -2.63 4.01
N SER A 345 20.47 -3.38 4.94
CA SER A 345 19.72 -4.32 5.78
C SER A 345 18.67 -3.62 6.65
N PRO A 346 17.62 -4.33 7.04
CA PRO A 346 16.56 -3.81 7.91
C PRO A 346 17.02 -3.84 9.38
N HIS A 347 17.67 -2.78 9.84
CA HIS A 347 18.25 -2.70 11.18
C HIS A 347 17.24 -2.38 12.28
N ARG A 348 17.53 -2.77 13.53
CA ARG A 348 16.80 -2.41 14.74
C ARG A 348 15.31 -2.73 14.72
N ASN A 349 14.94 -3.75 13.97
CA ASN A 349 13.56 -4.24 13.97
C ASN A 349 13.34 -5.16 15.16
N THR A 350 12.13 -5.14 15.69
CA THR A 350 11.74 -5.94 16.85
C THR A 350 10.51 -6.77 16.51
N PHE A 351 10.61 -8.07 16.76
CA PHE A 351 9.52 -9.04 16.57
C PHE A 351 9.17 -9.63 17.93
N LEU A 352 7.98 -9.32 18.44
CA LEU A 352 7.53 -9.69 19.79
C LEU A 352 6.19 -10.43 19.78
N ASN A 353 6.09 -11.51 20.55
CA ASN A 353 4.82 -12.21 20.80
C ASN A 353 4.03 -12.61 19.53
N ASN A 354 4.69 -12.78 18.39
CA ASN A 354 4.01 -13.22 17.16
C ASN A 354 3.80 -14.73 17.18
N LEU A 355 2.68 -15.17 16.61
CA LEU A 355 2.43 -16.58 16.31
C LEU A 355 2.68 -16.81 14.81
N ILE A 356 3.66 -17.66 14.50
CA ILE A 356 4.09 -17.95 13.13
C ILE A 356 3.99 -19.46 12.93
N GLU A 357 3.06 -19.90 12.06
CA GLU A 357 2.83 -21.32 11.97
C GLU A 357 2.44 -21.81 10.56
N ASN A 358 2.87 -23.04 10.23
CA ASN A 358 2.47 -23.76 9.02
C ASN A 358 2.70 -22.99 7.71
N ASN A 359 3.71 -22.09 7.64
CA ASN A 359 4.09 -21.43 6.40
C ASN A 359 4.87 -22.39 5.49
N GLY A 360 5.24 -22.00 4.28
CA GLY A 360 5.95 -22.86 3.34
C GLY A 360 5.06 -23.86 2.61
N GLN A 361 3.84 -23.45 2.27
CA GLN A 361 2.87 -24.32 1.59
C GLN A 361 3.33 -24.80 0.21
N ASP A 362 4.28 -24.10 -0.42
CA ASP A 362 5.00 -24.49 -1.65
C ASP A 362 6.12 -25.52 -1.39
N GLY A 363 6.41 -25.85 -0.11
CA GLY A 363 7.46 -26.77 0.31
C GLY A 363 8.85 -26.16 0.41
N GLU A 364 9.00 -24.83 0.22
CA GLU A 364 10.29 -24.16 0.17
C GLU A 364 10.52 -23.16 1.32
N GLY A 365 9.50 -22.81 2.10
CA GLY A 365 9.53 -21.73 3.07
C GLY A 365 9.97 -22.09 4.49
N TYR A 366 10.19 -21.06 5.27
CA TYR A 366 10.53 -21.07 6.70
C TYR A 366 9.47 -20.32 7.50
N GLY A 367 9.40 -20.57 8.80
CA GLY A 367 8.57 -19.73 9.68
C GLY A 367 9.08 -18.29 9.67
N PHE A 368 10.39 -18.11 9.94
CA PHE A 368 11.08 -16.82 9.96
C PHE A 368 12.42 -16.93 9.23
N ALA A 369 12.64 -16.15 8.19
CA ALA A 369 13.86 -16.20 7.40
C ALA A 369 14.60 -14.85 7.38
N VAL A 370 15.93 -14.88 7.62
CA VAL A 370 16.83 -13.73 7.56
C VAL A 370 17.85 -13.93 6.46
N TYR A 371 17.67 -13.26 5.33
CA TYR A 371 18.58 -13.28 4.18
C TYR A 371 19.48 -12.04 4.09
N SER A 372 19.39 -11.13 5.05
CA SER A 372 20.19 -9.92 5.16
C SER A 372 21.11 -9.97 6.39
N THR A 373 21.84 -8.91 6.65
CA THR A 373 22.74 -8.78 7.80
C THR A 373 22.31 -7.63 8.72
N PRO A 374 21.10 -7.72 9.33
CA PRO A 374 20.58 -6.67 10.19
C PRO A 374 21.43 -6.53 11.46
N GLN A 375 21.56 -5.30 11.97
CA GLN A 375 22.12 -5.03 13.28
C GLN A 375 20.99 -4.78 14.27
N ASP A 376 21.19 -5.14 15.54
CA ASP A 376 20.26 -4.93 16.63
C ASP A 376 18.84 -5.49 16.35
N LEU A 377 18.79 -6.65 15.69
CA LEU A 377 17.54 -7.39 15.46
C LEU A 377 17.10 -8.08 16.76
N VAL A 378 15.87 -7.86 17.17
CA VAL A 378 15.27 -8.52 18.35
C VAL A 378 14.16 -9.46 17.89
N ILE A 379 14.25 -10.74 18.25
CA ILE A 379 13.21 -11.76 18.01
C ILE A 379 12.90 -12.39 19.37
N LYS A 380 11.85 -11.93 20.04
CA LYS A 380 11.61 -12.30 21.45
C LYS A 380 10.17 -12.76 21.67
N ASP A 381 10.00 -13.78 22.50
CA ASP A 381 8.71 -14.31 22.96
C ASP A 381 7.76 -14.71 21.78
N ASN A 382 8.30 -14.98 20.58
CA ASN A 382 7.51 -15.46 19.46
C ASN A 382 7.31 -16.98 19.55
N THR A 383 6.14 -17.44 19.10
CA THR A 383 5.87 -18.87 18.91
C THR A 383 5.99 -19.19 17.43
N ILE A 384 7.01 -19.98 17.07
CA ILE A 384 7.22 -20.45 15.70
C ILE A 384 7.06 -21.96 15.69
N ARG A 385 6.09 -22.46 14.95
CA ARG A 385 5.80 -23.91 14.93
C ARG A 385 5.30 -24.38 13.57
N ASP A 386 5.55 -25.62 13.30
CA ASP A 386 4.92 -26.39 12.24
C ASP A 386 4.10 -27.48 12.93
N THR A 387 2.81 -27.48 12.73
CA THR A 387 1.92 -28.48 13.30
C THR A 387 2.00 -29.78 12.49
N ASP A 388 0.96 -30.59 12.44
CA ASP A 388 0.98 -31.89 11.75
C ASP A 388 1.15 -31.79 10.21
N LYS A 389 1.20 -30.58 9.64
CA LYS A 389 1.29 -30.39 8.18
C LYS A 389 2.71 -30.63 7.63
N GLY A 390 3.76 -30.32 8.40
CA GLY A 390 5.15 -30.50 7.99
C GLY A 390 5.54 -29.68 6.76
N THR A 391 5.05 -28.43 6.67
CA THR A 391 5.25 -27.58 5.49
C THR A 391 6.48 -26.71 5.58
N GLN A 392 6.89 -26.25 6.78
CA GLN A 392 8.06 -25.43 6.97
C GLN A 392 9.34 -26.27 6.94
N LYS A 393 10.36 -25.86 6.18
CA LYS A 393 11.68 -26.50 6.20
C LYS A 393 12.36 -26.40 7.57
N ALA A 394 12.17 -25.25 8.23
CA ALA A 394 12.57 -25.01 9.61
C ALA A 394 11.78 -23.85 10.21
N GLY A 395 11.77 -23.75 11.55
CA GLY A 395 11.16 -22.62 12.23
C GLY A 395 11.87 -21.31 11.90
N VAL A 396 13.19 -21.28 12.03
CA VAL A 396 14.04 -20.11 11.75
C VAL A 396 15.17 -20.48 10.78
N PHE A 397 15.37 -19.62 9.79
CA PHE A 397 16.52 -19.66 8.89
C PHE A 397 17.35 -18.39 9.04
N LEU A 398 18.64 -18.53 9.24
CA LEU A 398 19.61 -17.45 9.26
C LEU A 398 20.65 -17.69 8.17
N GLN A 399 20.79 -16.73 7.25
CA GLN A 399 21.85 -16.76 6.27
C GLN A 399 23.23 -16.73 6.97
N LYS A 400 24.26 -17.28 6.31
CA LYS A 400 25.63 -17.15 6.78
C LYS A 400 26.01 -15.67 6.93
N ASP A 401 26.72 -15.35 7.98
CA ASP A 401 27.19 -14.00 8.33
C ASP A 401 26.12 -13.04 8.89
N VAL A 402 24.96 -13.56 9.29
CA VAL A 402 24.01 -12.77 10.10
C VAL A 402 24.65 -12.45 11.46
N PRO A 403 24.67 -11.18 11.90
CA PRO A 403 25.19 -10.81 13.22
C PRO A 403 24.43 -11.49 14.36
N GLU A 404 24.97 -11.40 15.56
CA GLU A 404 24.28 -11.89 16.76
C GLU A 404 22.89 -11.26 16.89
N ILE A 405 21.90 -12.13 17.08
CA ILE A 405 20.48 -11.75 17.23
C ILE A 405 20.11 -11.96 18.68
N THR A 406 19.36 -11.04 19.24
CA THR A 406 18.69 -11.24 20.54
C THR A 406 17.46 -12.12 20.33
N LEU A 407 17.48 -13.34 20.89
CA LEU A 407 16.38 -14.31 20.85
C LEU A 407 15.63 -14.30 22.16
#